data_67af55b4c42f71b400967bea4adbe8cd
#
_entry.id   67af55b4c42f71b400967bea4adbe8cd
#
_cell.length_a   1.000
_cell.length_b   1.000
_cell.length_c   1.000
_cell.angle_alpha   90.00
_cell.angle_beta   90.00
_cell.angle_gamma   90.00
#
_symmetry.space_group_name_H-M   'P 1'
#
loop_
_entity.id
_entity.type
_entity.pdbx_description
1 polymer ?
#
loop_
_entity_poly.entity_id
_entity_poly.type
_entity_poly.pdbx_seq_one_letter_code
_entity_poly.pdbx_strand_id
1 'polypeptide(L)'
;MSGRRILGMCAALLSVALVAGCGSGDNAAPGGKPGAVPLISTNDLPAAQPGEVHLFAINDLHGNLQPPSGSNGTIGDYQAGGAAYLAAHLAKLKAAYPADAILSAGDNVGASPLISALFHDEPTIEFMNTVGVAASSVGNHEFDHGVQELRRLQQGGCADDGCSPGDPFSGAKFPYLAANVTDGNGQLPPGLKAWTMLDIGGHKIGVVGTVTPDTAHIVMPEGIRGYTFGDEPDAINKYVPEIKAAGAETVIALLHDGGAQHSEDGAQIDYNGCTGIDPGVTDLAKRTDAAVKVMLTAHSHQAYNCTINGKVVTQASSFGRLITDVTLRFHDGTVDAKAVNRVVTRDIAPDPAATKLVDFFAAQVKSRADRVIGSATAPLPSAPDPAGDSPLGDVIADSMLAAMAPQQVVAAFMNPGGVRAGLTGGAITYAQAYTVQPFGNQVVAVALTGQQILSLLEQQWDNVSKPGVLSVAGITYAYSDTAPKGRKVIADSVHIGGQPLNPVALYRVSTNNFLASGGDGFSVFTQSRDTQVGPIDLDAMESYLKSRGTVEPPPARIEKR
;
A
#
# COMPACT_ATOMS: atom_id res chain seq x y z
N MET A 1 -18.47 45.89 -59.31
CA MET A 1 -19.89 46.19 -59.46
C MET A 1 -20.51 45.64 -58.17
N SER A 2 -20.75 46.56 -57.22
CA SER A 2 -22.03 47.20 -56.88
C SER A 2 -23.05 46.14 -56.35
N GLY A 3 -23.63 46.15 -55.19
CA GLY A 3 -23.84 47.18 -54.16
C GLY A 3 -24.64 46.60 -53.04
N ARG A 4 -24.40 47.13 -51.86
CA ARG A 4 -25.28 47.89 -50.94
C ARG A 4 -26.49 47.16 -50.29
N ARG A 5 -26.37 46.96 -48.95
CA ARG A 5 -27.15 47.59 -47.84
C ARG A 5 -28.66 47.35 -47.83
N ILE A 6 -29.22 46.99 -46.63
CA ILE A 6 -30.01 47.92 -45.79
C ILE A 6 -30.32 47.26 -44.42
N LEU A 7 -30.22 48.12 -43.38
CA LEU A 7 -30.64 47.95 -41.97
C LEU A 7 -32.16 47.77 -41.82
N GLY A 8 -32.57 47.13 -40.74
CA GLY A 8 -33.91 47.20 -40.19
C GLY A 8 -33.89 46.97 -38.67
N MET A 9 -33.87 48.08 -37.93
CA MET A 9 -34.20 48.13 -36.48
C MET A 9 -35.72 48.13 -36.28
N CYS A 10 -36.21 47.39 -35.30
CA CYS A 10 -37.43 47.77 -34.58
C CYS A 10 -37.40 47.24 -33.14
N ALA A 11 -37.76 48.11 -32.25
CA ALA A 11 -37.65 48.05 -30.79
C ALA A 11 -38.90 47.51 -30.09
N ALA A 12 -38.64 47.01 -28.90
CA ALA A 12 -39.43 47.06 -27.65
C ALA A 12 -40.85 46.60 -27.58
N LEU A 13 -41.12 45.77 -26.56
CA LEU A 13 -42.13 46.11 -25.52
C LEU A 13 -41.91 45.18 -24.29
N LEU A 14 -41.79 45.78 -23.11
CA LEU A 14 -41.77 45.21 -21.79
C LEU A 14 -43.19 44.62 -21.47
N SER A 15 -43.19 43.49 -20.77
CA SER A 15 -44.34 43.11 -19.90
C SER A 15 -43.77 42.47 -18.64
N VAL A 16 -43.92 43.19 -17.52
CA VAL A 16 -43.62 42.72 -16.16
C VAL A 16 -44.81 41.89 -15.66
N ALA A 17 -44.55 40.69 -15.20
CA ALA A 17 -45.46 39.94 -14.34
C ALA A 17 -44.70 39.49 -13.10
N LEU A 18 -44.98 40.12 -11.95
CA LEU A 18 -44.59 39.61 -10.61
C LEU A 18 -45.43 38.40 -10.30
N VAL A 19 -44.77 37.28 -9.97
CA VAL A 19 -45.36 36.24 -9.16
C VAL A 19 -44.37 35.93 -8.04
N ALA A 20 -44.79 36.23 -6.80
CA ALA A 20 -44.12 35.83 -5.60
C ALA A 20 -44.33 34.31 -5.37
N GLY A 21 -43.23 33.56 -5.26
CA GLY A 21 -43.23 32.16 -4.87
C GLY A 21 -42.08 31.92 -3.92
N CYS A 22 -42.36 31.63 -2.65
CA CYS A 22 -41.39 31.14 -1.67
C CYS A 22 -40.81 29.81 -2.18
N GLY A 23 -39.51 29.76 -2.38
CA GLY A 23 -38.74 28.54 -2.68
C GLY A 23 -37.51 28.49 -1.80
N SER A 24 -37.41 27.45 -1.04
CA SER A 24 -36.30 27.02 -0.23
C SER A 24 -34.97 27.16 -0.97
N GLY A 25 -33.98 27.79 -0.31
CA GLY A 25 -32.66 27.94 -0.86
C GLY A 25 -31.88 26.61 -0.86
N ASP A 26 -31.66 26.07 -2.05
CA ASP A 26 -30.62 25.09 -2.28
C ASP A 26 -29.30 25.87 -2.44
N ASN A 27 -28.43 25.75 -1.44
CA ASN A 27 -27.03 26.13 -1.56
C ASN A 27 -26.33 25.11 -2.48
N ALA A 28 -26.34 25.35 -3.77
CA ALA A 28 -25.48 24.62 -4.71
C ALA A 28 -24.04 25.06 -4.49
N ALA A 29 -23.20 24.13 -4.07
CA ALA A 29 -21.76 24.28 -4.08
C ALA A 29 -21.23 24.51 -5.52
N PRO A 30 -20.09 25.19 -5.72
CA PRO A 30 -19.57 25.52 -7.05
C PRO A 30 -19.22 24.25 -7.84
N GLY A 31 -19.70 24.21 -9.08
CA GLY A 31 -19.74 23.11 -10.02
C GLY A 31 -18.51 22.19 -10.07
N GLY A 32 -18.66 21.00 -9.51
CA GLY A 32 -17.77 19.88 -9.79
C GLY A 32 -18.04 19.31 -11.20
N LYS A 33 -17.01 18.77 -11.82
CA LYS A 33 -17.13 18.01 -13.07
C LYS A 33 -18.12 16.86 -12.85
N PRO A 34 -18.99 16.52 -13.85
CA PRO A 34 -19.86 15.34 -13.73
C PRO A 34 -19.03 14.09 -13.49
N GLY A 35 -19.29 13.39 -12.37
CA GLY A 35 -18.59 12.17 -11.97
C GLY A 35 -17.47 12.34 -10.95
N ALA A 36 -17.17 13.55 -10.47
CA ALA A 36 -16.18 13.75 -9.40
C ALA A 36 -16.71 13.22 -8.06
N VAL A 37 -15.92 12.41 -7.38
CA VAL A 37 -16.22 11.93 -6.01
C VAL A 37 -16.17 13.12 -5.06
N PRO A 38 -17.20 13.34 -4.20
CA PRO A 38 -17.23 14.49 -3.31
C PRO A 38 -16.10 14.44 -2.28
N LEU A 39 -15.51 15.60 -1.97
CA LEU A 39 -14.53 15.73 -0.91
C LEU A 39 -15.21 15.56 0.45
N ILE A 40 -14.81 14.55 1.19
CA ILE A 40 -15.14 14.40 2.62
C ILE A 40 -13.83 14.57 3.39
N SER A 41 -13.69 15.68 4.09
CA SER A 41 -12.51 15.99 4.92
C SER A 41 -12.93 16.25 6.38
N THR A 42 -12.04 16.81 7.17
CA THR A 42 -12.35 17.24 8.55
C THR A 42 -12.82 18.70 8.63
N ASN A 43 -13.12 19.34 7.50
CA ASN A 43 -13.61 20.73 7.51
C ASN A 43 -15.06 20.83 7.98
N ASP A 44 -15.89 19.82 7.68
CA ASP A 44 -17.29 19.76 8.03
C ASP A 44 -17.56 18.54 8.92
N LEU A 45 -17.27 18.66 10.21
CA LEU A 45 -17.51 17.61 11.19
C LEU A 45 -18.89 17.79 11.82
N PRO A 46 -19.75 16.76 11.85
CA PRO A 46 -21.00 16.80 12.62
C PRO A 46 -20.70 16.94 14.11
N ALA A 47 -21.63 17.52 14.86
CA ALA A 47 -21.50 17.62 16.32
C ALA A 47 -21.53 16.23 16.96
N ALA A 48 -20.64 16.01 17.94
CA ALA A 48 -20.63 14.79 18.75
C ALA A 48 -21.98 14.58 19.45
N GLN A 49 -22.46 13.34 19.46
CA GLN A 49 -23.68 12.98 20.17
C GLN A 49 -23.33 12.26 21.48
N PRO A 50 -24.13 12.40 22.54
CA PRO A 50 -23.93 11.65 23.79
C PRO A 50 -23.86 10.13 23.54
N GLY A 51 -22.89 9.45 24.16
CA GLY A 51 -22.72 7.99 24.03
C GLY A 51 -22.09 7.53 22.72
N GLU A 52 -21.53 8.44 21.92
CA GLU A 52 -20.69 8.08 20.76
C GLU A 52 -19.24 7.90 21.18
N VAL A 53 -18.63 6.85 20.65
CA VAL A 53 -17.17 6.65 20.65
C VAL A 53 -16.67 6.68 19.20
N HIS A 54 -15.58 7.38 18.98
CA HIS A 54 -14.96 7.46 17.67
C HIS A 54 -13.63 6.69 17.63
N LEU A 55 -13.44 5.89 16.56
CA LEU A 55 -12.17 5.23 16.28
C LEU A 55 -11.62 5.79 14.97
N PHE A 56 -10.46 6.43 15.04
CA PHE A 56 -9.78 6.97 13.86
C PHE A 56 -8.74 5.96 13.39
N ALA A 57 -8.94 5.39 12.21
CA ALA A 57 -8.07 4.35 11.71
C ALA A 57 -7.25 4.81 10.52
N ILE A 58 -5.99 4.36 10.49
CA ILE A 58 -5.06 4.45 9.35
C ILE A 58 -4.57 3.04 9.01
N ASN A 59 -3.96 2.89 7.86
CA ASN A 59 -3.32 1.67 7.41
C ASN A 59 -2.25 1.99 6.36
N ASP A 60 -1.32 1.06 6.14
CA ASP A 60 -0.34 1.12 5.05
C ASP A 60 0.36 2.49 4.98
N LEU A 61 0.88 2.98 6.11
CA LEU A 61 1.57 4.27 6.17
C LEU A 61 2.92 4.21 5.46
N HIS A 62 3.62 3.04 5.57
CA HIS A 62 4.90 2.78 4.90
C HIS A 62 5.88 3.95 5.02
N GLY A 63 6.09 4.46 6.21
CA GLY A 63 7.07 5.51 6.45
C GLY A 63 6.87 6.81 5.65
N ASN A 64 5.70 7.05 5.06
CA ASN A 64 5.41 8.23 4.26
C ASN A 64 5.24 9.48 5.13
N LEU A 65 6.33 9.89 5.78
CA LEU A 65 6.37 11.05 6.67
C LEU A 65 6.25 12.37 5.89
N GLN A 66 6.94 12.47 4.75
CA GLN A 66 6.76 13.60 3.82
C GLN A 66 5.51 13.40 2.97
N PRO A 67 4.90 14.48 2.45
CA PRO A 67 3.79 14.37 1.51
C PRO A 67 4.17 13.50 0.31
N PRO A 68 3.45 12.39 0.03
CA PRO A 68 3.72 11.57 -1.14
C PRO A 68 3.58 12.38 -2.43
N SER A 69 4.30 11.98 -3.48
CA SER A 69 4.30 12.63 -4.79
C SER A 69 3.56 11.82 -5.85
N GLY A 70 3.26 12.46 -6.99
CA GLY A 70 2.58 11.80 -8.11
C GLY A 70 1.20 11.27 -7.72
N SER A 71 0.80 10.14 -8.29
CA SER A 71 -0.48 9.48 -7.99
C SER A 71 -0.59 9.02 -6.53
N ASN A 72 0.55 8.72 -5.88
CA ASN A 72 0.60 8.38 -4.48
C ASN A 72 0.32 9.58 -3.54
N GLY A 73 0.32 10.80 -4.05
CA GLY A 73 0.05 12.03 -3.31
C GLY A 73 -1.36 12.57 -3.48
N THR A 74 -2.29 11.81 -4.09
CA THR A 74 -3.65 12.27 -4.35
C THR A 74 -4.72 11.26 -3.93
N ILE A 75 -5.92 11.76 -3.66
CA ILE A 75 -7.18 11.01 -3.64
C ILE A 75 -8.13 11.71 -4.62
N GLY A 76 -8.44 11.07 -5.74
CA GLY A 76 -9.10 11.76 -6.85
C GLY A 76 -8.32 12.99 -7.30
N ASP A 77 -8.98 14.13 -7.37
CA ASP A 77 -8.37 15.41 -7.75
C ASP A 77 -7.68 16.16 -6.57
N TYR A 78 -7.71 15.58 -5.35
CA TYR A 78 -7.23 16.27 -4.13
C TYR A 78 -5.82 15.84 -3.75
N GLN A 79 -4.94 16.82 -3.50
CA GLN A 79 -3.64 16.57 -2.88
C GLN A 79 -3.83 16.07 -1.44
N ALA A 80 -3.24 14.91 -1.10
CA ALA A 80 -3.49 14.23 0.16
C ALA A 80 -2.23 13.61 0.77
N GLY A 81 -2.27 13.39 2.09
CA GLY A 81 -1.23 12.71 2.84
C GLY A 81 -0.05 13.58 3.25
N GLY A 82 0.87 12.96 4.01
CA GLY A 82 2.00 13.57 4.72
C GLY A 82 1.73 13.65 6.22
N ALA A 83 2.67 13.19 7.04
CA ALA A 83 2.52 13.00 8.48
C ALA A 83 2.05 14.27 9.23
N ALA A 84 2.59 15.43 8.86
CA ALA A 84 2.22 16.69 9.51
C ALA A 84 0.75 17.09 9.23
N TYR A 85 0.23 16.80 8.05
CA TYR A 85 -1.19 17.02 7.72
C TYR A 85 -2.07 15.95 8.35
N LEU A 86 -1.64 14.68 8.33
CA LEU A 86 -2.33 13.58 9.01
C LEU A 86 -2.51 13.90 10.51
N ALA A 87 -1.45 14.34 11.19
CA ALA A 87 -1.51 14.75 12.59
C ALA A 87 -2.49 15.92 12.82
N ALA A 88 -2.50 16.93 11.93
CA ALA A 88 -3.41 18.07 12.02
C ALA A 88 -4.88 17.64 11.86
N HIS A 89 -5.20 16.74 10.93
CA HIS A 89 -6.54 16.19 10.76
C HIS A 89 -6.97 15.34 11.96
N LEU A 90 -6.07 14.48 12.49
CA LEU A 90 -6.33 13.70 13.70
C LEU A 90 -6.58 14.62 14.91
N ALA A 91 -5.80 15.68 15.08
CA ALA A 91 -6.01 16.67 16.14
C ALA A 91 -7.39 17.35 16.06
N LYS A 92 -7.85 17.71 14.84
CA LYS A 92 -9.22 18.26 14.64
C LYS A 92 -10.30 17.24 15.01
N LEU A 93 -10.13 15.98 14.60
CA LEU A 93 -11.07 14.90 14.95
C LEU A 93 -11.14 14.68 16.46
N LYS A 94 -9.99 14.57 17.14
CA LYS A 94 -9.92 14.42 18.61
C LYS A 94 -10.54 15.60 19.35
N ALA A 95 -10.36 16.82 18.85
CA ALA A 95 -10.99 18.01 19.42
C ALA A 95 -12.52 18.02 19.27
N ALA A 96 -13.04 17.46 18.17
CA ALA A 96 -14.48 17.34 17.94
C ALA A 96 -15.11 16.17 18.71
N TYR A 97 -14.37 15.09 18.93
CA TYR A 97 -14.87 13.83 19.47
C TYR A 97 -13.96 13.32 20.60
N PRO A 98 -14.16 13.81 21.84
CA PRO A 98 -13.22 13.54 22.95
C PRO A 98 -13.22 12.10 23.49
N ALA A 99 -14.24 11.28 23.14
CA ALA A 99 -14.26 9.84 23.41
C ALA A 99 -13.72 9.11 22.16
N ASP A 100 -12.39 9.05 22.04
CA ASP A 100 -11.73 8.56 20.82
C ASP A 100 -10.52 7.64 21.08
N ALA A 101 -10.12 6.91 20.04
CA ALA A 101 -8.82 6.25 19.94
C ALA A 101 -8.34 6.24 18.49
N ILE A 102 -7.01 6.25 18.31
CA ILE A 102 -6.37 6.08 17.00
C ILE A 102 -5.89 4.65 16.88
N LEU A 103 -6.22 3.98 15.76
CA LEU A 103 -5.86 2.60 15.46
C LEU A 103 -5.10 2.52 14.14
N SER A 104 -4.27 1.49 13.97
CA SER A 104 -3.66 1.17 12.68
C SER A 104 -3.87 -0.29 12.31
N ALA A 105 -4.14 -0.55 11.02
CA ALA A 105 -4.30 -1.91 10.50
C ALA A 105 -3.01 -2.46 9.87
N GLY A 106 -1.83 -2.02 10.31
CA GLY A 106 -0.53 -2.56 9.91
C GLY A 106 0.10 -1.87 8.70
N ASP A 107 1.27 -2.38 8.29
CA ASP A 107 2.17 -1.80 7.29
C ASP A 107 2.46 -0.32 7.55
N ASN A 108 2.76 -0.02 8.81
CA ASN A 108 3.19 1.33 9.18
C ASN A 108 4.62 1.59 8.72
N VAL A 109 5.44 0.55 8.75
CA VAL A 109 6.86 0.50 8.41
C VAL A 109 7.11 -0.46 7.25
N GLY A 110 8.34 -0.49 6.75
CA GLY A 110 8.75 -1.32 5.62
C GLY A 110 8.32 -0.74 4.27
N ALA A 111 9.05 -1.04 3.22
CA ALA A 111 8.92 -0.40 1.90
C ALA A 111 8.88 1.14 1.98
N SER A 112 9.51 1.70 3.00
CA SER A 112 9.45 3.10 3.41
C SER A 112 10.32 4.00 2.54
N PRO A 113 9.95 5.28 2.33
CA PRO A 113 10.86 6.29 1.80
C PRO A 113 12.12 6.47 2.66
N LEU A 114 13.19 6.96 2.02
CA LEU A 114 14.52 7.10 2.63
C LEU A 114 14.53 7.82 3.98
N ILE A 115 13.62 8.80 4.17
CA ILE A 115 13.51 9.58 5.42
C ILE A 115 13.15 8.72 6.65
N SER A 116 12.52 7.58 6.44
CA SER A 116 12.18 6.61 7.49
C SER A 116 13.12 5.41 7.44
N ALA A 117 13.27 4.80 6.28
CA ALA A 117 14.03 3.57 6.11
C ALA A 117 15.52 3.69 6.46
N LEU A 118 16.16 4.84 6.23
CA LEU A 118 17.57 5.04 6.59
C LEU A 118 17.81 4.99 8.12
N PHE A 119 16.76 5.11 8.90
CA PHE A 119 16.76 5.06 10.35
C PHE A 119 15.92 3.87 10.86
N HIS A 120 15.88 2.76 10.10
CA HIS A 120 15.17 1.53 10.49
C HIS A 120 13.71 1.77 10.88
N ASP A 121 13.05 2.72 10.22
CA ASP A 121 11.66 3.13 10.46
C ASP A 121 11.35 3.68 11.87
N GLU A 122 12.36 3.96 12.69
CA GLU A 122 12.20 4.62 13.98
C GLU A 122 11.42 5.95 13.88
N PRO A 123 11.67 6.83 12.86
CA PRO A 123 10.93 8.09 12.72
C PRO A 123 9.42 7.88 12.54
N THR A 124 9.02 6.79 11.90
CA THR A 124 7.60 6.45 11.73
C THR A 124 6.96 6.02 13.05
N ILE A 125 7.65 5.20 13.84
CA ILE A 125 7.16 4.82 15.18
C ILE A 125 7.08 6.03 16.10
N GLU A 126 8.07 6.93 16.05
CA GLU A 126 8.03 8.19 16.81
C GLU A 126 6.85 9.09 16.40
N PHE A 127 6.55 9.16 15.10
CA PHE A 127 5.37 9.86 14.60
C PHE A 127 4.08 9.23 15.14
N MET A 128 3.94 7.90 15.07
CA MET A 128 2.77 7.18 15.59
C MET A 128 2.61 7.38 17.10
N ASN A 129 3.71 7.40 17.85
CA ASN A 129 3.72 7.74 19.28
C ASN A 129 3.24 9.18 19.51
N THR A 130 3.65 10.13 18.65
CA THR A 130 3.31 11.56 18.77
C THR A 130 1.82 11.79 18.54
N VAL A 131 1.19 11.14 17.57
CA VAL A 131 -0.26 11.26 17.34
C VAL A 131 -1.09 10.45 18.34
N GLY A 132 -0.47 9.52 19.06
CA GLY A 132 -1.09 8.73 20.11
C GLY A 132 -1.87 7.53 19.59
N VAL A 133 -1.28 6.73 18.70
CA VAL A 133 -1.84 5.44 18.31
C VAL A 133 -2.05 4.56 19.55
N ALA A 134 -3.23 3.97 19.70
CA ALA A 134 -3.61 3.16 20.85
C ALA A 134 -3.33 1.66 20.64
N ALA A 135 -3.40 1.18 19.40
CA ALA A 135 -3.05 -0.18 19.00
C ALA A 135 -2.83 -0.26 17.48
N SER A 136 -1.99 -1.19 17.05
CA SER A 136 -1.79 -1.53 15.63
C SER A 136 -1.82 -3.05 15.45
N SER A 137 -2.44 -3.58 14.39
CA SER A 137 -2.02 -4.90 13.91
C SER A 137 -0.60 -4.82 13.35
N VAL A 138 0.07 -5.94 13.23
CA VAL A 138 1.18 -6.06 12.30
C VAL A 138 0.62 -6.17 10.88
N GLY A 139 1.36 -5.67 9.87
CA GLY A 139 1.21 -6.07 8.49
C GLY A 139 2.36 -6.99 8.08
N ASN A 140 2.41 -7.35 6.80
CA ASN A 140 3.51 -8.18 6.30
C ASN A 140 4.84 -7.42 6.32
N HIS A 141 4.85 -6.12 6.07
CA HIS A 141 6.06 -5.31 6.04
C HIS A 141 6.66 -5.04 7.43
N GLU A 142 5.93 -5.22 8.52
CA GLU A 142 6.53 -5.27 9.84
C GLU A 142 7.51 -6.45 9.99
N PHE A 143 7.46 -7.45 9.10
CA PHE A 143 8.37 -8.60 9.08
C PHE A 143 9.48 -8.52 8.01
N ASP A 144 9.60 -7.44 7.23
CA ASP A 144 10.63 -7.31 6.17
C ASP A 144 12.05 -7.56 6.67
N HIS A 145 12.36 -7.06 7.88
CA HIS A 145 13.64 -7.27 8.56
C HIS A 145 13.57 -8.34 9.67
N GLY A 146 12.49 -9.13 9.67
CA GLY A 146 12.28 -10.25 10.57
C GLY A 146 11.73 -9.89 11.95
N VAL A 147 11.37 -10.95 12.69
CA VAL A 147 10.73 -10.84 14.02
C VAL A 147 11.62 -10.12 15.05
N GLN A 148 12.94 -10.19 14.91
CA GLN A 148 13.88 -9.54 15.83
C GLN A 148 13.78 -8.00 15.70
N GLU A 149 13.75 -7.50 14.49
CA GLU A 149 13.61 -6.07 14.22
C GLU A 149 12.23 -5.55 14.63
N LEU A 150 11.15 -6.29 14.31
CA LEU A 150 9.81 -5.95 14.80
C LEU A 150 9.78 -5.85 16.34
N ARG A 151 10.45 -6.79 17.04
CA ARG A 151 10.57 -6.71 18.49
C ARG A 151 11.33 -5.45 18.94
N ARG A 152 12.40 -5.06 18.24
CA ARG A 152 13.15 -3.83 18.52
C ARG A 152 12.26 -2.60 18.32
N LEU A 153 11.51 -2.54 17.21
CA LEU A 153 10.55 -1.46 16.96
C LEU A 153 9.47 -1.37 18.05
N GLN A 154 9.06 -2.50 18.63
CA GLN A 154 8.13 -2.51 19.77
C GLN A 154 8.79 -2.06 21.09
N GLN A 155 10.03 -2.45 21.36
CA GLN A 155 10.66 -2.31 22.68
C GLN A 155 11.66 -1.14 22.77
N GLY A 156 12.12 -0.63 21.64
CA GLY A 156 13.19 0.36 21.56
C GLY A 156 14.60 -0.23 21.59
N GLY A 157 15.55 0.64 21.56
CA GLY A 157 16.98 0.32 21.50
C GLY A 157 17.57 0.58 20.11
N CYS A 158 18.90 0.54 20.04
CA CYS A 158 19.63 0.76 18.80
C CYS A 158 19.53 -0.46 17.86
N ALA A 159 19.58 -0.21 16.55
CA ALA A 159 19.78 -1.24 15.54
C ALA A 159 21.20 -1.81 15.60
N ASP A 160 21.45 -2.94 14.92
CA ASP A 160 22.74 -3.65 14.94
C ASP A 160 23.89 -2.82 14.36
N ASP A 161 23.62 -1.90 13.45
CA ASP A 161 24.58 -0.98 12.82
C ASP A 161 24.76 0.35 13.59
N GLY A 162 24.02 0.54 14.68
CA GLY A 162 24.12 1.71 15.58
C GLY A 162 22.79 2.34 15.92
N CYS A 163 22.87 3.49 16.61
CA CYS A 163 21.70 4.25 17.00
C CYS A 163 21.40 5.36 15.98
N SER A 164 20.13 5.57 15.69
CA SER A 164 19.67 6.71 14.89
C SER A 164 20.02 8.05 15.55
N PRO A 165 20.14 9.15 14.79
CA PRO A 165 20.36 10.49 15.34
C PRO A 165 19.15 10.93 16.19
N GLY A 166 19.43 11.59 17.33
CA GLY A 166 18.39 12.13 18.21
C GLY A 166 18.42 11.51 19.60
N ASP A 167 17.25 11.51 20.26
CA ASP A 167 17.07 10.83 21.53
C ASP A 167 17.09 9.31 21.33
N PRO A 168 17.49 8.52 22.34
CA PRO A 168 17.44 7.07 22.24
C PRO A 168 16.04 6.58 21.87
N PHE A 169 15.95 5.73 20.84
CA PHE A 169 14.69 5.19 20.38
C PHE A 169 13.99 4.38 21.48
N SER A 170 12.79 4.82 21.88
CA SER A 170 12.05 4.25 23.01
C SER A 170 11.07 3.13 22.63
N GLY A 171 10.97 2.81 21.34
CA GLY A 171 10.00 1.84 20.81
C GLY A 171 8.58 2.37 20.72
N ALA A 172 7.68 1.52 20.24
CA ALA A 172 6.26 1.82 20.11
C ALA A 172 5.59 1.91 21.49
N LYS A 173 4.84 2.99 21.73
CA LYS A 173 4.04 3.17 22.95
C LYS A 173 2.68 2.48 22.90
N PHE A 174 2.40 1.80 21.83
CA PHE A 174 1.19 1.03 21.56
C PHE A 174 1.54 -0.46 21.34
N PRO A 175 0.64 -1.40 21.64
CA PRO A 175 0.88 -2.81 21.36
C PRO A 175 0.75 -3.09 19.86
N TYR A 176 1.65 -3.89 19.31
CA TYR A 176 1.41 -4.61 18.06
C TYR A 176 0.62 -5.89 18.31
N LEU A 177 -0.39 -6.14 17.47
CA LEU A 177 -1.32 -7.27 17.57
C LEU A 177 -1.12 -8.22 16.39
N ALA A 178 -1.06 -9.55 16.68
CA ALA A 178 -0.80 -10.58 15.68
C ALA A 178 -1.42 -11.93 16.12
N ALA A 179 -2.75 -12.02 16.16
CA ALA A 179 -3.46 -13.17 16.69
C ALA A 179 -3.22 -14.49 15.92
N ASN A 180 -2.91 -14.39 14.62
CA ASN A 180 -2.71 -15.53 13.72
C ASN A 180 -1.25 -15.89 13.44
N VAL A 181 -0.28 -15.20 14.09
CA VAL A 181 1.15 -15.52 13.94
C VAL A 181 1.62 -16.34 15.14
N THR A 182 2.05 -17.59 14.90
CA THR A 182 2.44 -18.49 15.99
C THR A 182 3.68 -19.30 15.66
N ASP A 183 4.45 -19.64 16.68
CA ASP A 183 5.54 -20.61 16.56
C ASP A 183 5.02 -22.07 16.56
N GLY A 184 5.92 -23.05 16.44
CA GLY A 184 5.59 -24.48 16.47
C GLY A 184 4.93 -24.97 17.77
N ASN A 185 4.90 -24.17 18.84
CA ASN A 185 4.22 -24.44 20.10
C ASN A 185 2.90 -23.67 20.24
N GLY A 186 2.49 -22.93 19.22
CA GLY A 186 1.29 -22.10 19.23
C GLY A 186 1.45 -20.79 20.03
N GLN A 187 2.69 -20.36 20.32
CA GLN A 187 2.97 -19.11 21.03
C GLN A 187 3.14 -17.95 20.03
N LEU A 188 2.65 -16.77 20.40
CA LEU A 188 2.86 -15.55 19.62
C LEU A 188 4.35 -15.13 19.63
N PRO A 189 4.83 -14.40 18.62
CA PRO A 189 6.15 -13.83 18.64
C PRO A 189 6.37 -12.95 19.90
N PRO A 190 7.57 -12.98 20.51
CA PRO A 190 7.86 -12.24 21.73
C PRO A 190 7.62 -10.73 21.57
N GLY A 191 6.82 -10.16 22.49
CA GLY A 191 6.47 -8.74 22.50
C GLY A 191 5.14 -8.42 21.80
N LEU A 192 4.59 -9.33 21.00
CA LEU A 192 3.30 -9.16 20.33
C LEU A 192 2.15 -9.70 21.20
N LYS A 193 0.95 -9.19 20.97
CA LYS A 193 -0.28 -9.65 21.61
C LYS A 193 -1.27 -10.12 20.54
N ALA A 194 -2.23 -10.98 20.93
CA ALA A 194 -3.34 -11.33 20.06
C ALA A 194 -4.36 -10.20 19.99
N TRP A 195 -4.67 -9.59 21.14
CA TRP A 195 -5.67 -8.55 21.30
C TRP A 195 -5.34 -7.62 22.46
N THR A 196 -6.04 -6.49 22.55
CA THR A 196 -5.99 -5.54 23.67
C THR A 196 -7.39 -5.02 24.00
N MET A 197 -7.56 -4.50 25.21
CA MET A 197 -8.78 -3.83 25.65
C MET A 197 -8.56 -2.32 25.69
N LEU A 198 -9.45 -1.56 25.06
CA LEU A 198 -9.52 -0.11 25.18
C LEU A 198 -10.73 0.27 26.04
N ASP A 199 -10.55 1.21 26.95
CA ASP A 199 -11.62 1.83 27.72
C ASP A 199 -11.78 3.27 27.22
N ILE A 200 -12.85 3.54 26.49
CA ILE A 200 -13.08 4.82 25.82
C ILE A 200 -14.47 5.33 26.18
N GLY A 201 -14.51 6.49 26.86
CA GLY A 201 -15.79 7.06 27.30
C GLY A 201 -16.57 6.17 28.27
N GLY A 202 -15.90 5.25 28.97
CA GLY A 202 -16.50 4.26 29.87
C GLY A 202 -17.00 2.98 29.18
N HIS A 203 -16.75 2.82 27.87
CA HIS A 203 -17.07 1.62 27.10
C HIS A 203 -15.82 0.76 26.86
N LYS A 204 -15.94 -0.54 27.12
CA LYS A 204 -14.86 -1.52 26.88
C LYS A 204 -14.94 -2.09 25.47
N ILE A 205 -13.93 -1.82 24.70
CA ILE A 205 -13.82 -2.23 23.29
C ILE A 205 -12.63 -3.19 23.16
N GLY A 206 -12.88 -4.43 22.76
CA GLY A 206 -11.83 -5.39 22.44
C GLY A 206 -11.29 -5.12 21.04
N VAL A 207 -9.96 -5.08 20.90
CA VAL A 207 -9.29 -4.90 19.60
C VAL A 207 -8.41 -6.11 19.35
N VAL A 208 -8.66 -6.87 18.29
CA VAL A 208 -7.87 -8.04 17.86
C VAL A 208 -7.17 -7.70 16.55
N GLY A 209 -5.91 -8.14 16.38
CA GLY A 209 -5.13 -7.88 15.16
C GLY A 209 -4.70 -9.16 14.47
N THR A 210 -4.72 -9.17 13.14
CA THR A 210 -4.26 -10.27 12.28
C THR A 210 -3.54 -9.73 11.05
N VAL A 211 -2.76 -10.59 10.40
CA VAL A 211 -2.03 -10.30 9.16
C VAL A 211 -2.29 -11.40 8.14
N THR A 212 -2.27 -11.06 6.85
CA THR A 212 -2.51 -12.01 5.77
C THR A 212 -1.61 -13.25 5.86
N PRO A 213 -2.13 -14.47 5.68
CA PRO A 213 -1.35 -15.70 5.58
C PRO A 213 -0.30 -15.67 4.47
N ASP A 214 -0.51 -14.86 3.43
CA ASP A 214 0.44 -14.67 2.33
C ASP A 214 1.78 -14.13 2.81
N THR A 215 1.86 -13.54 4.00
CA THR A 215 3.11 -13.09 4.64
C THR A 215 4.20 -14.16 4.61
N ALA A 216 3.83 -15.43 4.75
CA ALA A 216 4.77 -16.56 4.65
C ALA A 216 5.52 -16.63 3.29
N HIS A 217 5.00 -15.96 2.25
CA HIS A 217 5.51 -16.02 0.87
C HIS A 217 5.96 -14.67 0.33
N ILE A 218 5.58 -13.56 0.97
CA ILE A 218 5.84 -12.21 0.48
C ILE A 218 6.88 -11.44 1.31
N VAL A 219 7.51 -12.08 2.30
CA VAL A 219 8.66 -11.54 3.05
C VAL A 219 9.83 -12.51 3.01
N MET A 220 11.02 -12.05 3.43
CA MET A 220 12.24 -12.88 3.45
C MET A 220 12.08 -14.07 4.41
N PRO A 221 12.20 -15.32 3.95
CA PRO A 221 11.94 -16.51 4.78
C PRO A 221 12.81 -16.64 6.03
N GLU A 222 14.04 -16.10 5.99
CA GLU A 222 14.96 -16.11 7.13
C GLU A 222 14.37 -15.35 8.33
N GLY A 223 13.74 -14.20 8.08
CA GLY A 223 13.22 -13.30 9.10
C GLY A 223 12.03 -13.85 9.87
N ILE A 224 11.30 -14.78 9.27
CA ILE A 224 10.08 -15.40 9.83
C ILE A 224 10.24 -16.88 10.17
N ARG A 225 11.47 -17.41 10.10
CA ARG A 225 11.73 -18.83 10.32
C ARG A 225 11.21 -19.31 11.68
N GLY A 226 10.41 -20.37 11.63
CA GLY A 226 9.80 -20.98 12.82
C GLY A 226 8.44 -20.42 13.20
N TYR A 227 7.92 -19.45 12.45
CA TYR A 227 6.58 -18.93 12.59
C TYR A 227 5.67 -19.36 11.44
N THR A 228 4.38 -19.48 11.74
CA THR A 228 3.30 -19.74 10.78
C THR A 228 2.29 -18.60 10.85
N PHE A 229 1.72 -18.28 9.70
CA PHE A 229 0.68 -17.28 9.52
C PHE A 229 -0.63 -18.02 9.22
N GLY A 230 -1.50 -18.06 10.21
CA GLY A 230 -2.76 -18.79 10.12
C GLY A 230 -3.89 -17.98 9.51
N ASP A 231 -5.03 -18.64 9.30
CA ASP A 231 -6.24 -18.00 8.79
C ASP A 231 -6.76 -16.92 9.76
N GLU A 232 -7.08 -15.74 9.26
CA GLU A 232 -7.43 -14.57 10.08
C GLU A 232 -8.79 -14.74 10.77
N PRO A 233 -9.90 -15.12 10.10
CA PRO A 233 -11.17 -15.37 10.76
C PRO A 233 -11.08 -16.43 11.86
N ASP A 234 -10.34 -17.51 11.64
CA ASP A 234 -10.17 -18.58 12.64
C ASP A 234 -9.44 -18.04 13.87
N ALA A 235 -8.39 -17.23 13.68
CA ALA A 235 -7.66 -16.62 14.79
C ALA A 235 -8.50 -15.58 15.54
N ILE A 236 -9.22 -14.71 14.83
CA ILE A 236 -10.13 -13.74 15.45
C ILE A 236 -11.18 -14.47 16.29
N ASN A 237 -11.84 -15.46 15.71
CA ASN A 237 -12.92 -16.21 16.35
C ASN A 237 -12.44 -16.98 17.58
N LYS A 238 -11.19 -17.46 17.59
CA LYS A 238 -10.54 -18.10 18.74
C LYS A 238 -10.49 -17.16 19.96
N TYR A 239 -10.22 -15.86 19.76
CA TYR A 239 -10.04 -14.91 20.86
C TYR A 239 -11.31 -14.16 21.25
N VAL A 240 -12.37 -14.15 20.42
CA VAL A 240 -13.64 -13.47 20.74
C VAL A 240 -14.24 -13.90 22.08
N PRO A 241 -14.30 -15.18 22.48
CA PRO A 241 -14.81 -15.59 23.79
C PRO A 241 -14.00 -15.02 24.96
N GLU A 242 -12.67 -14.97 24.86
CA GLU A 242 -11.78 -14.40 25.87
C GLU A 242 -12.00 -12.89 26.02
N ILE A 243 -12.08 -12.18 24.89
CA ILE A 243 -12.33 -10.73 24.83
C ILE A 243 -13.67 -10.39 25.47
N LYS A 244 -14.73 -11.16 25.15
CA LYS A 244 -16.05 -10.99 25.76
C LYS A 244 -16.03 -11.28 27.26
N ALA A 245 -15.35 -12.34 27.70
CA ALA A 245 -15.19 -12.68 29.11
C ALA A 245 -14.43 -11.60 29.90
N ALA A 246 -13.53 -10.87 29.26
CA ALA A 246 -12.84 -9.70 29.83
C ALA A 246 -13.75 -8.47 29.94
N GLY A 247 -15.00 -8.55 29.46
CA GLY A 247 -16.02 -7.52 29.60
C GLY A 247 -16.15 -6.58 28.39
N ALA A 248 -15.63 -6.94 27.22
CA ALA A 248 -15.82 -6.13 26.02
C ALA A 248 -17.28 -6.08 25.60
N GLU A 249 -17.79 -4.88 25.34
CA GLU A 249 -19.11 -4.64 24.80
C GLU A 249 -19.17 -4.92 23.29
N THR A 250 -18.06 -4.67 22.58
CA THR A 250 -17.88 -4.94 21.16
C THR A 250 -16.45 -5.36 20.84
N VAL A 251 -16.26 -5.94 19.66
CA VAL A 251 -14.93 -6.31 19.14
C VAL A 251 -14.69 -5.61 17.81
N ILE A 252 -13.48 -5.06 17.65
CA ILE A 252 -12.96 -4.46 16.43
C ILE A 252 -11.82 -5.35 15.94
N ALA A 253 -11.82 -5.73 14.66
CA ALA A 253 -10.72 -6.42 14.03
C ALA A 253 -9.84 -5.42 13.24
N LEU A 254 -8.55 -5.40 13.55
CA LEU A 254 -7.51 -4.82 12.70
C LEU A 254 -6.98 -5.95 11.82
N LEU A 255 -7.38 -5.97 10.58
CA LEU A 255 -7.13 -7.10 9.69
C LEU A 255 -6.23 -6.63 8.55
N HIS A 256 -4.95 -6.98 8.63
CA HIS A 256 -4.00 -6.64 7.56
C HIS A 256 -4.14 -7.61 6.39
N ASP A 257 -5.27 -7.54 5.76
CA ASP A 257 -5.66 -8.11 4.48
C ASP A 257 -6.79 -7.27 3.89
N GLY A 258 -7.10 -7.41 2.62
CA GLY A 258 -8.11 -6.58 1.98
C GLY A 258 -8.34 -6.95 0.52
N GLY A 259 -9.00 -6.05 -0.18
CA GLY A 259 -9.32 -6.19 -1.60
C GLY A 259 -9.56 -4.86 -2.26
N ALA A 260 -10.15 -4.88 -3.42
CA ALA A 260 -10.45 -3.71 -4.23
C ALA A 260 -11.94 -3.61 -4.57
N GLN A 261 -12.38 -2.40 -4.88
CA GLN A 261 -13.63 -2.16 -5.59
C GLN A 261 -13.39 -2.27 -7.10
N HIS A 262 -14.35 -2.80 -7.84
CA HIS A 262 -14.32 -2.90 -9.28
C HIS A 262 -15.48 -2.14 -9.90
N SER A 263 -15.19 -1.22 -10.83
CA SER A 263 -16.19 -0.52 -11.64
C SER A 263 -16.30 -1.18 -13.00
N GLU A 264 -17.49 -1.60 -13.40
CA GLU A 264 -17.74 -2.23 -14.71
C GLU A 264 -17.45 -1.27 -15.89
N ASP A 265 -17.61 0.04 -15.67
CA ASP A 265 -17.51 1.07 -16.71
C ASP A 265 -16.21 1.89 -16.64
N GLY A 266 -15.23 1.51 -15.80
CA GLY A 266 -14.03 2.31 -15.57
C GLY A 266 -14.30 3.68 -14.91
N ALA A 267 -15.45 3.83 -14.25
CA ALA A 267 -15.79 5.04 -13.51
C ALA A 267 -14.84 5.24 -12.33
N GLN A 268 -14.67 6.48 -11.92
CA GLN A 268 -13.88 6.83 -10.73
C GLN A 268 -14.46 6.11 -9.49
N ILE A 269 -13.60 5.40 -8.77
CA ILE A 269 -13.97 4.66 -7.55
C ILE A 269 -14.26 5.66 -6.42
N ASP A 270 -15.44 5.54 -5.80
CA ASP A 270 -15.77 6.28 -4.57
C ASP A 270 -15.03 5.65 -3.38
N TYR A 271 -14.18 6.41 -2.72
CA TYR A 271 -13.43 5.93 -1.54
C TYR A 271 -14.31 5.64 -0.31
N ASN A 272 -15.59 5.96 -0.37
CA ASN A 272 -16.63 5.56 0.59
C ASN A 272 -17.65 4.56 -0.02
N GLY A 273 -17.43 4.12 -1.25
CA GLY A 273 -18.26 3.15 -1.93
C GLY A 273 -17.95 1.69 -1.56
N CYS A 274 -18.72 0.78 -2.15
CA CYS A 274 -18.56 -0.67 -2.00
C CYS A 274 -18.92 -1.41 -3.31
N THR A 275 -18.65 -0.80 -4.45
CA THR A 275 -19.08 -1.33 -5.76
C THR A 275 -18.15 -2.46 -6.18
N GLY A 276 -18.71 -3.63 -6.49
CA GLY A 276 -17.94 -4.77 -7.01
C GLY A 276 -16.78 -5.20 -6.10
N ILE A 277 -16.95 -5.10 -4.77
CA ILE A 277 -15.90 -5.48 -3.81
C ILE A 277 -15.43 -6.92 -4.01
N ASP A 278 -14.15 -7.16 -3.89
CA ASP A 278 -13.54 -8.48 -4.04
C ASP A 278 -14.24 -9.54 -3.19
N PRO A 279 -14.49 -10.74 -3.74
CA PRO A 279 -15.11 -11.84 -3.00
C PRO A 279 -14.35 -12.26 -1.75
N GLY A 280 -13.01 -12.13 -1.73
CA GLY A 280 -12.16 -12.41 -0.56
C GLY A 280 -12.55 -11.58 0.66
N VAL A 281 -12.73 -10.27 0.49
CA VAL A 281 -13.20 -9.36 1.56
C VAL A 281 -14.55 -9.80 2.12
N THR A 282 -15.46 -10.23 1.21
CA THR A 282 -16.79 -10.72 1.60
C THR A 282 -16.69 -12.04 2.38
N ASP A 283 -15.78 -12.94 2.01
CA ASP A 283 -15.54 -14.21 2.70
C ASP A 283 -14.99 -13.97 4.11
N LEU A 284 -13.94 -13.17 4.23
CA LEU A 284 -13.37 -12.77 5.53
C LEU A 284 -14.45 -12.24 6.49
N ALA A 285 -15.30 -11.31 6.00
CA ALA A 285 -16.36 -10.72 6.81
C ALA A 285 -17.46 -11.72 7.21
N LYS A 286 -17.79 -12.68 6.35
CA LYS A 286 -18.82 -13.70 6.64
C LYS A 286 -18.33 -14.75 7.64
N ARG A 287 -17.06 -15.12 7.59
CA ARG A 287 -16.44 -16.15 8.45
C ARG A 287 -16.10 -15.61 9.84
N THR A 288 -15.92 -14.30 9.97
CA THR A 288 -15.62 -13.65 11.26
C THR A 288 -16.85 -13.61 12.16
N ASP A 289 -16.67 -13.83 13.47
CA ASP A 289 -17.72 -13.86 14.49
C ASP A 289 -18.60 -12.59 14.49
N ALA A 290 -19.89 -12.76 14.81
CA ALA A 290 -20.87 -11.67 14.83
C ALA A 290 -20.63 -10.60 15.94
N ALA A 291 -19.81 -10.92 16.95
CA ALA A 291 -19.40 -9.96 17.97
C ALA A 291 -18.44 -8.89 17.41
N VAL A 292 -17.76 -9.17 16.31
CA VAL A 292 -16.97 -8.18 15.58
C VAL A 292 -17.93 -7.27 14.81
N LYS A 293 -17.92 -5.98 15.15
CA LYS A 293 -18.79 -4.98 14.50
C LYS A 293 -18.08 -4.17 13.42
N VAL A 294 -16.76 -4.06 13.51
CA VAL A 294 -15.94 -3.32 12.53
C VAL A 294 -14.71 -4.15 12.18
N MET A 295 -14.42 -4.23 10.90
CA MET A 295 -13.18 -4.77 10.34
C MET A 295 -12.47 -3.61 9.64
N LEU A 296 -11.36 -3.18 10.20
CA LEU A 296 -10.43 -2.21 9.62
C LEU A 296 -9.40 -3.00 8.83
N THR A 297 -9.52 -2.96 7.52
CA THR A 297 -8.73 -3.74 6.56
C THR A 297 -7.56 -2.93 5.99
N ALA A 298 -6.59 -3.60 5.32
CA ALA A 298 -5.34 -3.00 4.85
C ALA A 298 -4.75 -3.75 3.65
N HIS A 299 -3.42 -3.70 3.47
CA HIS A 299 -2.61 -4.49 2.54
C HIS A 299 -2.82 -4.17 1.05
N SER A 300 -4.05 -4.04 0.59
CA SER A 300 -4.34 -3.81 -0.83
C SER A 300 -4.16 -2.35 -1.28
N HIS A 301 -3.91 -1.41 -0.35
CA HIS A 301 -3.80 0.05 -0.58
C HIS A 301 -5.04 0.68 -1.23
N GLN A 302 -6.17 -0.01 -1.20
CA GLN A 302 -7.42 0.44 -1.79
C GLN A 302 -8.26 1.25 -0.79
N ALA A 303 -9.33 1.87 -1.27
CA ALA A 303 -10.27 2.56 -0.40
C ALA A 303 -11.68 2.03 -0.66
N TYR A 304 -12.38 1.68 0.40
CA TYR A 304 -13.79 1.27 0.37
C TYR A 304 -14.43 1.40 1.75
N ASN A 305 -15.76 1.39 1.76
CA ASN A 305 -16.55 1.40 2.99
C ASN A 305 -17.83 0.59 2.78
N CYS A 306 -17.80 -0.65 3.24
CA CYS A 306 -18.84 -1.64 3.02
C CYS A 306 -19.62 -1.96 4.30
N THR A 307 -20.85 -2.42 4.14
CA THR A 307 -21.56 -3.17 5.18
C THR A 307 -21.75 -4.61 4.70
N ILE A 308 -21.03 -5.55 5.31
CA ILE A 308 -21.04 -6.96 4.92
C ILE A 308 -21.40 -7.80 6.15
N ASN A 309 -22.43 -8.63 6.04
CA ASN A 309 -22.89 -9.51 7.13
C ASN A 309 -23.11 -8.75 8.47
N GLY A 310 -23.66 -7.52 8.41
CA GLY A 310 -23.90 -6.67 9.57
C GLY A 310 -22.65 -6.04 10.21
N LYS A 311 -21.50 -6.10 9.55
CA LYS A 311 -20.24 -5.48 9.97
C LYS A 311 -19.89 -4.32 9.06
N VAL A 312 -19.31 -3.27 9.61
CA VAL A 312 -18.56 -2.27 8.83
C VAL A 312 -17.23 -2.89 8.42
N VAL A 313 -16.93 -2.88 7.12
CA VAL A 313 -15.68 -3.37 6.53
C VAL A 313 -15.10 -2.26 5.67
N THR A 314 -13.95 -1.70 6.06
CA THR A 314 -13.46 -0.47 5.46
C THR A 314 -11.94 -0.43 5.41
N GLN A 315 -11.41 0.29 4.42
CA GLN A 315 -9.98 0.51 4.22
C GLN A 315 -9.72 1.97 3.84
N ALA A 316 -8.65 2.55 4.40
CA ALA A 316 -8.29 3.96 4.25
C ALA A 316 -7.17 4.20 3.22
N SER A 317 -7.19 3.52 2.08
CA SER A 317 -6.13 3.63 1.07
C SER A 317 -4.74 3.31 1.65
N SER A 318 -3.77 4.23 1.50
CA SER A 318 -2.40 4.08 2.01
C SER A 318 -1.73 5.44 2.20
N PHE A 319 -0.49 5.46 2.78
CA PHE A 319 0.40 6.62 2.86
C PHE A 319 -0.19 7.81 3.62
N GLY A 320 -1.11 7.53 4.56
CA GLY A 320 -1.77 8.56 5.36
C GLY A 320 -2.65 9.52 4.55
N ARG A 321 -3.15 9.11 3.37
CA ARG A 321 -4.01 9.93 2.50
C ARG A 321 -5.47 9.98 2.96
N LEU A 322 -5.91 8.95 3.67
CA LEU A 322 -7.24 8.87 4.27
C LEU A 322 -7.15 8.57 5.76
N ILE A 323 -8.18 8.96 6.49
CA ILE A 323 -8.50 8.50 7.84
C ILE A 323 -9.89 7.88 7.78
N THR A 324 -10.05 6.65 8.24
CA THR A 324 -11.37 6.10 8.51
C THR A 324 -11.84 6.60 9.88
N ASP A 325 -12.96 7.31 9.90
CA ASP A 325 -13.65 7.76 11.12
C ASP A 325 -14.82 6.80 11.38
N VAL A 326 -14.65 5.90 12.35
CA VAL A 326 -15.68 4.96 12.81
C VAL A 326 -16.43 5.56 13.97
N THR A 327 -17.76 5.63 13.88
CA THR A 327 -18.65 6.01 14.98
C THR A 327 -19.30 4.76 15.56
N LEU A 328 -19.10 4.51 16.84
CA LEU A 328 -19.78 3.47 17.62
C LEU A 328 -20.84 4.13 18.51
N ARG A 329 -22.06 3.61 18.50
CA ARG A 329 -23.16 4.03 19.38
C ARG A 329 -23.57 2.87 20.25
N PHE A 330 -23.49 3.09 21.56
CA PHE A 330 -23.84 2.10 22.59
C PHE A 330 -25.24 2.37 23.13
N HIS A 331 -26.13 1.41 23.04
CA HIS A 331 -27.50 1.50 23.56
C HIS A 331 -28.08 0.10 23.85
N ASP A 332 -28.73 -0.03 24.99
CA ASP A 332 -29.48 -1.23 25.41
C ASP A 332 -28.74 -2.56 25.21
N GLY A 333 -27.42 -2.58 25.48
CA GLY A 333 -26.58 -3.78 25.32
C GLY A 333 -26.24 -4.14 23.87
N THR A 334 -26.54 -3.25 22.93
CA THR A 334 -26.19 -3.35 21.50
C THR A 334 -25.21 -2.26 21.11
N VAL A 335 -24.49 -2.47 20.01
CA VAL A 335 -23.56 -1.50 19.43
C VAL A 335 -23.82 -1.38 17.95
N ASP A 336 -24.18 -0.18 17.53
CA ASP A 336 -24.25 0.20 16.12
C ASP A 336 -22.90 0.80 15.68
N ALA A 337 -22.47 0.48 14.47
CA ALA A 337 -21.24 0.99 13.89
C ALA A 337 -21.50 1.62 12.52
N LYS A 338 -20.83 2.76 12.26
CA LYS A 338 -20.79 3.40 10.95
C LYS A 338 -19.35 3.87 10.71
N ALA A 339 -18.96 4.01 9.45
CA ALA A 339 -17.65 4.57 9.10
C ALA A 339 -17.77 5.57 7.96
N VAL A 340 -16.79 6.46 7.89
CA VAL A 340 -16.58 7.36 6.76
C VAL A 340 -15.08 7.55 6.56
N ASN A 341 -14.60 7.37 5.34
CA ASN A 341 -13.23 7.71 4.95
C ASN A 341 -13.15 9.21 4.69
N ARG A 342 -12.18 9.89 5.33
CA ARG A 342 -11.93 11.32 5.21
C ARG A 342 -10.59 11.58 4.57
N VAL A 343 -10.56 12.47 3.59
CA VAL A 343 -9.31 12.85 2.89
C VAL A 343 -8.44 13.72 3.81
N VAL A 344 -7.20 13.33 3.94
CA VAL A 344 -6.14 14.12 4.62
C VAL A 344 -5.63 15.15 3.63
N THR A 345 -6.38 16.22 3.47
CA THR A 345 -6.04 17.32 2.54
C THR A 345 -4.87 18.14 3.05
N ARG A 346 -4.23 18.90 2.13
CA ARG A 346 -3.08 19.77 2.46
C ARG A 346 -3.46 21.25 2.52
N ASP A 347 -4.74 21.56 2.62
CA ASP A 347 -5.31 22.92 2.70
C ASP A 347 -5.48 23.43 4.14
N ILE A 348 -4.97 22.69 5.13
CA ILE A 348 -4.93 23.08 6.54
C ILE A 348 -3.48 23.33 6.99
N ALA A 349 -3.30 24.07 8.09
CA ALA A 349 -1.98 24.23 8.69
C ALA A 349 -1.46 22.87 9.21
N PRO A 350 -0.24 22.45 8.86
CA PRO A 350 0.34 21.20 9.34
C PRO A 350 0.58 21.25 10.85
N ASP A 351 0.55 20.10 11.50
CA ASP A 351 0.84 20.00 12.93
C ASP A 351 2.31 20.36 13.24
N PRO A 352 2.59 21.27 14.20
CA PRO A 352 3.95 21.74 14.45
C PRO A 352 4.88 20.67 15.03
N ALA A 353 4.37 19.73 15.84
CA ALA A 353 5.20 18.68 16.45
C ALA A 353 5.60 17.64 15.39
N ALA A 354 4.65 17.20 14.58
CA ALA A 354 4.94 16.31 13.46
C ALA A 354 5.84 16.99 12.39
N THR A 355 5.64 18.29 12.10
CA THR A 355 6.51 19.05 11.20
C THR A 355 7.95 19.05 11.72
N LYS A 356 8.16 19.33 13.01
CA LYS A 356 9.50 19.33 13.62
C LYS A 356 10.20 17.98 13.49
N LEU A 357 9.48 16.88 13.71
CA LEU A 357 10.01 15.52 13.56
C LEU A 357 10.39 15.24 12.11
N VAL A 358 9.50 15.54 11.17
CA VAL A 358 9.75 15.34 9.72
C VAL A 358 10.94 16.17 9.25
N ASP A 359 11.01 17.44 9.63
CA ASP A 359 12.11 18.35 9.23
C ASP A 359 13.46 17.88 9.81
N PHE A 360 13.47 17.36 11.04
CA PHE A 360 14.68 16.82 11.65
C PHE A 360 15.26 15.68 10.84
N PHE A 361 14.48 14.65 10.53
CA PHE A 361 14.96 13.51 9.75
C PHE A 361 15.18 13.84 8.28
N ALA A 362 14.37 14.72 7.68
CA ALA A 362 14.60 15.21 6.32
C ALA A 362 15.95 15.91 6.18
N ALA A 363 16.36 16.71 7.18
CA ALA A 363 17.68 17.35 7.18
C ALA A 363 18.83 16.34 7.22
N GLN A 364 18.68 15.23 7.97
CA GLN A 364 19.71 14.19 8.07
C GLN A 364 19.92 13.45 6.73
N VAL A 365 18.89 13.22 5.94
CA VAL A 365 18.98 12.49 4.68
C VAL A 365 19.24 13.37 3.46
N LYS A 366 19.11 14.70 3.59
CA LYS A 366 19.05 15.65 2.48
C LYS A 366 20.18 15.50 1.46
N SER A 367 21.43 15.42 1.90
CA SER A 367 22.57 15.34 1.00
C SER A 367 22.60 14.06 0.17
N ARG A 368 22.09 12.95 0.71
CA ARG A 368 21.95 11.67 0.03
C ARG A 368 20.69 11.65 -0.83
N ALA A 369 19.60 12.15 -0.30
CA ALA A 369 18.27 12.15 -0.94
C ALA A 369 18.26 12.96 -2.25
N ASP A 370 18.80 14.19 -2.22
CA ASP A 370 18.76 15.13 -3.34
C ASP A 370 19.80 14.84 -4.44
N ARG A 371 20.69 13.86 -4.23
CA ARG A 371 21.72 13.52 -5.21
C ARG A 371 21.09 12.99 -6.49
N VAL A 372 21.29 13.70 -7.60
CA VAL A 372 20.84 13.26 -8.93
C VAL A 372 21.68 12.08 -9.39
N ILE A 373 21.03 11.00 -9.79
CA ILE A 373 21.66 9.75 -10.23
C ILE A 373 21.42 9.43 -11.71
N GLY A 374 20.57 10.18 -12.38
CA GLY A 374 20.25 10.04 -13.80
C GLY A 374 19.06 10.90 -14.20
N SER A 375 18.51 10.64 -15.36
CA SER A 375 17.28 11.29 -15.84
C SER A 375 16.44 10.37 -16.72
N ALA A 376 15.15 10.67 -16.88
CA ALA A 376 14.27 10.00 -17.83
C ALA A 376 13.67 11.01 -18.81
N THR A 377 13.55 10.64 -20.11
CA THR A 377 12.98 11.49 -21.15
C THR A 377 11.48 11.72 -20.99
N ALA A 378 10.79 10.77 -20.34
CA ALA A 378 9.36 10.78 -20.08
C ALA A 378 9.06 10.06 -18.76
N PRO A 379 7.84 10.15 -18.21
CA PRO A 379 7.45 9.37 -17.03
C PRO A 379 7.65 7.87 -17.23
N LEU A 380 8.14 7.20 -16.18
CA LEU A 380 8.28 5.75 -16.08
C LEU A 380 7.27 5.27 -15.02
N PRO A 381 6.05 4.89 -15.40
CA PRO A 381 5.07 4.39 -14.46
C PRO A 381 5.46 3.01 -13.91
N SER A 382 5.14 2.76 -12.62
CA SER A 382 5.17 1.41 -12.05
C SER A 382 3.92 0.60 -12.41
N ALA A 383 2.82 1.30 -12.70
CA ALA A 383 1.59 0.67 -13.14
C ALA A 383 1.81 -0.09 -14.47
N PRO A 384 1.35 -1.36 -14.54
CA PRO A 384 1.49 -2.14 -15.76
C PRO A 384 0.54 -1.64 -16.86
N ASP A 385 0.91 -1.94 -18.10
CA ASP A 385 0.04 -1.82 -19.26
C ASP A 385 -1.03 -2.94 -19.28
N PRO A 386 -1.94 -2.99 -20.28
CA PRO A 386 -2.95 -4.06 -20.38
C PRO A 386 -2.39 -5.48 -20.59
N ALA A 387 -1.12 -5.61 -20.96
CA ALA A 387 -0.43 -6.90 -21.03
C ALA A 387 0.27 -7.30 -19.73
N GLY A 388 0.26 -6.41 -18.73
CA GLY A 388 0.94 -6.62 -17.46
C GLY A 388 2.39 -6.12 -17.43
N ASP A 389 2.87 -5.54 -18.52
CA ASP A 389 4.24 -5.04 -18.64
C ASP A 389 4.39 -3.66 -17.97
N SER A 390 5.46 -3.45 -17.19
CA SER A 390 5.72 -2.21 -16.48
C SER A 390 6.97 -1.51 -17.04
N PRO A 391 6.85 -0.31 -17.62
CA PRO A 391 8.01 0.41 -18.16
C PRO A 391 9.12 0.64 -17.14
N LEU A 392 8.79 0.95 -15.88
CA LEU A 392 9.78 1.12 -14.82
C LEU A 392 10.34 -0.23 -14.36
N GLY A 393 9.50 -1.25 -14.25
CA GLY A 393 9.94 -2.61 -13.94
C GLY A 393 10.94 -3.13 -14.97
N ASP A 394 10.75 -2.81 -16.23
CA ASP A 394 11.68 -3.16 -17.31
C ASP A 394 13.02 -2.43 -17.23
N VAL A 395 13.02 -1.14 -16.85
CA VAL A 395 14.27 -0.40 -16.56
C VAL A 395 15.02 -1.04 -15.39
N ILE A 396 14.32 -1.50 -14.36
CA ILE A 396 14.93 -2.21 -13.24
C ILE A 396 15.49 -3.55 -13.70
N ALA A 397 14.74 -4.34 -14.46
CA ALA A 397 15.23 -5.59 -15.03
C ALA A 397 16.45 -5.38 -15.94
N ASP A 398 16.49 -4.30 -16.73
CA ASP A 398 17.67 -3.91 -17.52
C ASP A 398 18.87 -3.60 -16.63
N SER A 399 18.65 -2.94 -15.49
CA SER A 399 19.73 -2.64 -14.53
C SER A 399 20.30 -3.91 -13.90
N MET A 400 19.44 -4.88 -13.57
CA MET A 400 19.85 -6.18 -13.03
C MET A 400 20.62 -6.99 -14.09
N LEU A 401 20.15 -7.00 -15.33
CA LEU A 401 20.84 -7.62 -16.45
C LEU A 401 22.23 -7.01 -16.67
N ALA A 402 22.34 -5.69 -16.64
CA ALA A 402 23.57 -4.97 -16.81
C ALA A 402 24.56 -5.21 -15.64
N ALA A 403 24.07 -5.20 -14.40
CA ALA A 403 24.88 -5.42 -13.21
C ALA A 403 25.50 -6.84 -13.19
N MET A 404 24.77 -7.82 -13.71
CA MET A 404 25.20 -9.23 -13.76
C MET A 404 25.79 -9.66 -15.12
N ALA A 405 26.10 -8.70 -15.99
CA ALA A 405 26.76 -9.00 -17.29
C ALA A 405 28.07 -9.77 -17.16
N PRO A 406 28.97 -9.52 -16.17
CA PRO A 406 30.18 -10.32 -15.98
C PRO A 406 29.90 -11.82 -15.72
N GLN A 407 28.73 -12.17 -15.21
CA GLN A 407 28.26 -13.53 -14.96
C GLN A 407 27.58 -14.16 -16.19
N GLN A 408 27.63 -13.48 -17.34
CA GLN A 408 27.07 -13.95 -18.60
C GLN A 408 25.55 -14.22 -18.55
N VAL A 409 24.81 -13.42 -17.75
CA VAL A 409 23.34 -13.48 -17.74
C VAL A 409 22.78 -12.98 -19.06
N VAL A 410 21.71 -13.61 -19.51
CA VAL A 410 21.06 -13.34 -20.81
C VAL A 410 19.63 -12.80 -20.66
N ALA A 411 19.05 -12.90 -19.47
CA ALA A 411 17.73 -12.36 -19.15
C ALA A 411 17.67 -11.96 -17.68
N ALA A 412 16.73 -11.09 -17.35
CA ALA A 412 16.43 -10.69 -15.98
C ALA A 412 14.93 -10.67 -15.72
N PHE A 413 14.55 -10.89 -14.45
CA PHE A 413 13.16 -10.93 -13.99
C PHE A 413 13.00 -10.11 -12.73
N MET A 414 11.98 -9.22 -12.71
CA MET A 414 11.64 -8.38 -11.57
C MET A 414 10.18 -8.52 -11.21
N ASN A 415 9.87 -8.75 -9.95
CA ASN A 415 8.49 -8.88 -9.48
C ASN A 415 7.79 -7.52 -9.37
N PRO A 416 6.48 -7.44 -9.66
CA PRO A 416 5.73 -6.19 -9.58
C PRO A 416 5.70 -5.61 -8.16
N GLY A 417 5.63 -6.46 -7.12
CA GLY A 417 5.67 -6.05 -5.71
C GLY A 417 6.96 -5.32 -5.30
N GLY A 418 8.05 -5.56 -6.01
CA GLY A 418 9.34 -4.90 -5.80
C GLY A 418 9.47 -3.51 -6.45
N VAL A 419 8.43 -3.01 -7.16
CA VAL A 419 8.41 -1.69 -7.81
C VAL A 419 7.36 -0.81 -7.13
N ARG A 420 7.78 -0.05 -6.10
CA ARG A 420 6.85 0.59 -5.14
C ARG A 420 6.30 1.95 -5.58
N ALA A 421 6.93 2.63 -6.52
CA ALA A 421 6.50 3.93 -7.02
C ALA A 421 6.91 4.10 -8.48
N GLY A 422 6.21 4.99 -9.22
CA GLY A 422 6.63 5.43 -10.54
C GLY A 422 7.61 6.60 -10.46
N LEU A 423 8.35 6.84 -11.55
CA LEU A 423 9.21 8.01 -11.73
C LEU A 423 8.56 9.02 -12.66
N THR A 424 8.63 10.30 -12.32
CA THR A 424 8.29 11.40 -13.22
C THR A 424 9.44 11.62 -14.21
N GLY A 425 9.15 12.09 -15.43
CA GLY A 425 10.22 12.48 -16.36
C GLY A 425 11.12 13.58 -15.81
N GLY A 426 12.34 13.71 -16.34
CA GLY A 426 13.36 14.65 -15.89
C GLY A 426 14.41 14.03 -14.98
N ALA A 427 15.05 14.83 -14.14
CA ALA A 427 16.09 14.36 -13.22
C ALA A 427 15.55 13.34 -12.21
N ILE A 428 16.31 12.28 -11.98
CA ILE A 428 16.01 11.23 -11.01
C ILE A 428 16.97 11.39 -9.83
N THR A 429 16.41 11.58 -8.63
CA THR A 429 17.21 11.64 -7.40
C THR A 429 17.36 10.27 -6.76
N TYR A 430 18.35 10.13 -5.87
CA TYR A 430 18.56 8.92 -5.09
C TYR A 430 17.32 8.56 -4.24
N ALA A 431 16.68 9.56 -3.62
CA ALA A 431 15.47 9.33 -2.83
C ALA A 431 14.31 8.79 -3.68
N GLN A 432 14.15 9.27 -4.91
CA GLN A 432 13.13 8.75 -5.82
C GLN A 432 13.41 7.29 -6.18
N ALA A 433 14.66 6.95 -6.53
CA ALA A 433 15.04 5.56 -6.83
C ALA A 433 14.90 4.66 -5.60
N TYR A 434 15.23 5.17 -4.40
CA TYR A 434 15.03 4.46 -3.16
C TYR A 434 13.54 4.16 -2.90
N THR A 435 12.65 5.13 -3.15
CA THR A 435 11.20 4.92 -3.02
C THR A 435 10.68 3.87 -4.02
N VAL A 436 11.34 3.71 -5.17
CA VAL A 436 11.01 2.67 -6.16
C VAL A 436 11.43 1.29 -5.68
N GLN A 437 12.65 1.14 -5.16
CA GLN A 437 13.25 -0.13 -4.70
C GLN A 437 13.79 -0.01 -3.26
N PRO A 438 12.91 0.00 -2.24
CA PRO A 438 13.32 0.30 -0.87
C PRO A 438 13.81 -0.93 -0.06
N PHE A 439 13.75 -2.14 -0.61
CA PHE A 439 13.95 -3.38 0.15
C PHE A 439 15.42 -3.76 0.37
N GLY A 440 16.35 -3.20 -0.40
CA GLY A 440 17.76 -3.54 -0.31
C GLY A 440 18.05 -5.00 -0.70
N ASN A 441 17.29 -5.55 -1.63
CA ASN A 441 17.54 -6.90 -2.13
C ASN A 441 18.87 -6.99 -2.87
N GLN A 442 19.50 -8.15 -2.80
CA GLN A 442 20.67 -8.44 -3.63
C GLN A 442 20.24 -8.94 -5.01
N VAL A 443 20.84 -8.41 -6.05
CA VAL A 443 20.72 -9.00 -7.39
C VAL A 443 21.51 -10.30 -7.41
N VAL A 444 20.90 -11.36 -7.90
CA VAL A 444 21.53 -12.68 -8.01
C VAL A 444 21.46 -13.20 -9.44
N ALA A 445 22.49 -13.93 -9.86
CA ALA A 445 22.45 -14.74 -11.08
C ALA A 445 22.22 -16.20 -10.73
N VAL A 446 21.30 -16.85 -11.44
CA VAL A 446 20.96 -18.26 -11.27
C VAL A 446 20.88 -18.95 -12.65
N ALA A 447 21.09 -20.27 -12.68
CA ALA A 447 20.98 -21.06 -13.90
C ALA A 447 19.67 -21.84 -13.95
N LEU A 448 18.90 -21.68 -15.02
CA LEU A 448 17.64 -22.36 -15.32
C LEU A 448 17.67 -22.99 -16.71
N THR A 449 17.06 -24.15 -16.87
CA THR A 449 16.78 -24.69 -18.21
C THR A 449 15.68 -23.88 -18.89
N GLY A 450 15.62 -23.91 -20.23
CA GLY A 450 14.53 -23.26 -20.95
C GLY A 450 13.16 -23.79 -20.56
N GLN A 451 13.05 -25.07 -20.22
CA GLN A 451 11.80 -25.64 -19.70
C GLN A 451 11.42 -25.04 -18.33
N GLN A 452 12.39 -24.82 -17.45
CA GLN A 452 12.15 -24.13 -16.18
C GLN A 452 11.73 -22.66 -16.41
N ILE A 453 12.31 -21.97 -17.39
CA ILE A 453 11.88 -20.61 -17.75
C ILE A 453 10.43 -20.60 -18.24
N LEU A 454 10.02 -21.56 -19.08
CA LEU A 454 8.60 -21.66 -19.46
C LEU A 454 7.70 -21.89 -18.24
N SER A 455 8.11 -22.77 -17.33
CA SER A 455 7.36 -23.03 -16.10
C SER A 455 7.32 -21.81 -15.19
N LEU A 456 8.42 -21.05 -15.10
CA LEU A 456 8.50 -19.78 -14.36
C LEU A 456 7.50 -18.76 -14.91
N LEU A 457 7.45 -18.60 -16.23
CA LEU A 457 6.51 -17.68 -16.88
C LEU A 457 5.05 -18.09 -16.65
N GLU A 458 4.73 -19.39 -16.60
CA GLU A 458 3.38 -19.87 -16.27
C GLU A 458 2.98 -19.59 -14.80
N GLN A 459 3.93 -19.55 -13.87
CA GLN A 459 3.64 -19.25 -12.46
C GLN A 459 3.06 -17.85 -12.25
N GLN A 460 3.25 -16.91 -13.17
CA GLN A 460 2.67 -15.57 -13.14
C GLN A 460 1.13 -15.58 -13.00
N TRP A 461 0.49 -16.67 -13.38
CA TRP A 461 -0.97 -16.88 -13.29
C TRP A 461 -1.36 -17.99 -12.31
N ASP A 462 -0.49 -18.33 -11.37
CA ASP A 462 -0.84 -19.32 -10.35
C ASP A 462 -1.99 -18.82 -9.47
N ASN A 463 -2.04 -17.53 -9.19
CA ASN A 463 -3.24 -16.85 -8.72
C ASN A 463 -3.91 -16.14 -9.91
N VAL A 464 -4.97 -16.75 -10.48
CA VAL A 464 -5.65 -16.23 -11.69
C VAL A 464 -6.37 -14.92 -11.42
N SER A 465 -6.83 -14.69 -10.19
CA SER A 465 -7.53 -13.46 -9.79
C SER A 465 -6.57 -12.28 -9.55
N LYS A 466 -5.29 -12.57 -9.27
CA LYS A 466 -4.24 -11.57 -9.04
C LYS A 466 -2.94 -12.03 -9.72
N PRO A 467 -2.84 -11.94 -11.06
CA PRO A 467 -1.62 -12.33 -11.76
C PRO A 467 -0.40 -11.50 -11.30
N GLY A 468 0.73 -12.17 -11.12
CA GLY A 468 2.02 -11.55 -10.80
C GLY A 468 2.92 -11.48 -12.03
N VAL A 469 2.59 -10.65 -13.03
CA VAL A 469 3.38 -10.56 -14.27
C VAL A 469 4.73 -9.93 -13.98
N LEU A 470 5.82 -10.67 -14.26
CA LEU A 470 7.19 -10.22 -14.05
C LEU A 470 7.60 -9.24 -15.15
N SER A 471 8.17 -8.10 -14.76
CA SER A 471 8.92 -7.25 -15.70
C SER A 471 10.21 -7.95 -16.11
N VAL A 472 10.61 -7.82 -17.37
CA VAL A 472 11.66 -8.65 -17.93
C VAL A 472 12.71 -7.85 -18.71
N ALA A 473 13.94 -8.36 -18.78
CA ALA A 473 14.99 -7.87 -19.67
C ALA A 473 15.64 -9.03 -20.42
N GLY A 474 16.09 -8.79 -21.66
CA GLY A 474 16.75 -9.80 -22.50
C GLY A 474 15.84 -10.94 -22.98
N ILE A 475 14.58 -10.94 -22.61
CA ILE A 475 13.55 -11.91 -23.02
C ILE A 475 12.29 -11.17 -23.49
N THR A 476 11.60 -11.73 -24.47
CA THR A 476 10.27 -11.30 -24.91
C THR A 476 9.36 -12.51 -25.07
N TYR A 477 8.06 -12.35 -24.84
CA TYR A 477 7.09 -13.42 -25.00
C TYR A 477 5.67 -12.91 -25.19
N ALA A 478 4.79 -13.79 -25.68
CA ALA A 478 3.36 -13.55 -25.73
C ALA A 478 2.61 -14.60 -24.90
N TYR A 479 1.43 -14.21 -24.40
CA TYR A 479 0.54 -15.11 -23.68
C TYR A 479 -0.92 -14.92 -24.12
N SER A 480 -1.73 -15.95 -23.90
CA SER A 480 -3.18 -15.92 -24.14
C SER A 480 -3.93 -15.81 -22.81
N ASP A 481 -4.72 -14.75 -22.67
CA ASP A 481 -5.53 -14.52 -21.46
C ASP A 481 -6.66 -15.57 -21.32
N THR A 482 -7.17 -16.07 -22.44
CA THR A 482 -8.24 -17.06 -22.49
C THR A 482 -7.78 -18.50 -22.30
N ALA A 483 -6.46 -18.75 -22.38
CA ALA A 483 -5.92 -20.09 -22.19
C ALA A 483 -6.00 -20.52 -20.70
N PRO A 484 -6.15 -21.81 -20.40
CA PRO A 484 -6.21 -22.29 -19.04
C PRO A 484 -4.88 -22.09 -18.30
N LYS A 485 -4.93 -22.02 -16.95
CA LYS A 485 -3.76 -22.01 -16.08
C LYS A 485 -2.77 -23.12 -16.48
N GLY A 486 -1.47 -22.78 -16.50
CA GLY A 486 -0.38 -23.67 -16.89
C GLY A 486 -0.21 -23.86 -18.41
N ARG A 487 -0.97 -23.09 -19.22
CA ARG A 487 -0.89 -23.08 -20.70
C ARG A 487 -1.13 -21.69 -21.29
N LYS A 488 -0.88 -20.64 -20.49
CA LYS A 488 -1.09 -19.26 -20.95
C LYS A 488 0.04 -18.77 -21.84
N VAL A 489 1.28 -19.14 -21.57
CA VAL A 489 2.45 -18.73 -22.35
C VAL A 489 2.46 -19.41 -23.72
N ILE A 490 2.62 -18.63 -24.77
CA ILE A 490 2.78 -19.14 -26.14
C ILE A 490 4.25 -19.50 -26.32
N ALA A 491 4.62 -20.77 -26.12
CA ALA A 491 6.00 -21.23 -26.03
C ALA A 491 6.88 -20.80 -27.23
N ASP A 492 6.33 -20.85 -28.44
CA ASP A 492 7.05 -20.48 -29.68
C ASP A 492 7.29 -18.96 -29.80
N SER A 493 6.65 -18.14 -28.95
CA SER A 493 6.85 -16.69 -28.89
C SER A 493 7.98 -16.27 -27.95
N VAL A 494 8.48 -17.20 -27.12
CA VAL A 494 9.50 -16.88 -26.13
C VAL A 494 10.87 -16.80 -26.81
N HIS A 495 11.48 -15.62 -26.74
CA HIS A 495 12.81 -15.35 -27.31
C HIS A 495 13.74 -14.80 -26.24
N ILE A 496 14.95 -15.33 -26.15
CA ILE A 496 16.03 -14.83 -25.29
C ILE A 496 17.18 -14.34 -26.19
N GLY A 497 17.60 -13.09 -25.99
CA GLY A 497 18.63 -12.48 -26.85
C GLY A 497 18.23 -12.46 -28.34
N GLY A 498 16.92 -12.39 -28.63
CA GLY A 498 16.36 -12.43 -30.00
C GLY A 498 16.33 -13.82 -30.64
N GLN A 499 16.73 -14.88 -29.93
CA GLN A 499 16.69 -16.28 -30.41
C GLN A 499 15.53 -17.02 -29.74
N PRO A 500 14.84 -17.94 -30.47
CA PRO A 500 13.82 -18.79 -29.87
C PRO A 500 14.37 -19.56 -28.66
N LEU A 501 13.56 -19.66 -27.61
CA LEU A 501 13.92 -20.40 -26.41
C LEU A 501 14.13 -21.89 -26.72
N ASN A 502 15.28 -22.44 -26.34
CA ASN A 502 15.51 -23.88 -26.42
C ASN A 502 15.20 -24.53 -25.04
N PRO A 503 14.16 -25.37 -24.93
CA PRO A 503 13.74 -25.92 -23.64
C PRO A 503 14.81 -26.72 -22.88
N VAL A 504 15.76 -27.34 -23.58
CA VAL A 504 16.81 -28.17 -22.96
C VAL A 504 18.12 -27.42 -22.72
N ALA A 505 18.27 -26.21 -23.25
CA ALA A 505 19.45 -25.39 -23.01
C ALA A 505 19.42 -24.80 -21.59
N LEU A 506 20.62 -24.57 -21.05
CA LEU A 506 20.79 -23.87 -19.77
C LEU A 506 21.02 -22.39 -20.03
N TYR A 507 20.26 -21.56 -19.34
CA TYR A 507 20.35 -20.10 -19.42
C TYR A 507 20.74 -19.56 -18.05
N ARG A 508 21.65 -18.61 -18.01
CA ARG A 508 21.95 -17.86 -16.80
C ARG A 508 21.09 -16.60 -16.80
N VAL A 509 20.27 -16.44 -15.77
CA VAL A 509 19.33 -15.32 -15.64
C VAL A 509 19.58 -14.58 -14.34
N SER A 510 19.24 -13.29 -14.26
CA SER A 510 19.28 -12.54 -13.01
C SER A 510 17.89 -12.28 -12.45
N THR A 511 17.83 -12.19 -11.15
CA THR A 511 16.65 -11.79 -10.38
C THR A 511 17.10 -11.21 -9.03
N ASN A 512 16.18 -10.82 -8.14
CA ASN A 512 16.53 -10.48 -6.77
C ASN A 512 16.54 -11.73 -5.88
N ASN A 513 17.22 -11.65 -4.73
CA ASN A 513 17.31 -12.77 -3.78
C ASN A 513 15.96 -13.17 -3.19
N PHE A 514 14.99 -12.23 -3.10
CA PHE A 514 13.62 -12.53 -2.68
C PHE A 514 12.94 -13.51 -3.65
N LEU A 515 12.92 -13.22 -4.96
CA LEU A 515 12.39 -14.15 -5.96
C LEU A 515 13.20 -15.45 -6.02
N ALA A 516 14.54 -15.37 -5.90
CA ALA A 516 15.39 -16.55 -5.91
C ALA A 516 15.09 -17.53 -4.76
N SER A 517 14.57 -17.04 -3.63
CA SER A 517 14.11 -17.85 -2.49
C SER A 517 12.66 -18.34 -2.63
N GLY A 518 11.99 -18.06 -3.74
CA GLY A 518 10.60 -18.48 -4.01
C GLY A 518 9.55 -17.44 -3.64
N GLY A 519 9.96 -16.19 -3.39
CA GLY A 519 9.08 -15.09 -3.09
C GLY A 519 8.00 -14.90 -4.16
N ASP A 520 6.86 -14.30 -3.78
CA ASP A 520 5.66 -14.13 -4.60
C ASP A 520 5.13 -15.45 -5.24
N GLY A 521 5.52 -16.62 -4.65
CA GLY A 521 5.11 -17.95 -5.15
C GLY A 521 5.93 -18.47 -6.34
N PHE A 522 7.00 -17.78 -6.78
CA PHE A 522 7.83 -18.22 -7.91
C PHE A 522 8.79 -19.36 -7.52
N SER A 523 8.22 -20.49 -7.15
CA SER A 523 8.94 -21.69 -6.66
C SER A 523 9.92 -22.30 -7.66
N VAL A 524 9.80 -22.02 -8.95
CA VAL A 524 10.76 -22.49 -9.97
C VAL A 524 12.16 -21.96 -9.69
N PHE A 525 12.30 -20.74 -9.17
CA PHE A 525 13.62 -20.20 -8.84
C PHE A 525 14.35 -21.02 -7.77
N THR A 526 13.63 -21.65 -6.82
CA THR A 526 14.27 -22.50 -5.78
C THR A 526 14.89 -23.78 -6.35
N GLN A 527 14.55 -24.14 -7.60
CA GLN A 527 15.14 -25.28 -8.32
C GLN A 527 16.38 -24.89 -9.12
N SER A 528 16.76 -23.60 -9.07
CA SER A 528 17.92 -23.09 -9.79
C SER A 528 19.25 -23.62 -9.24
N ARG A 529 20.32 -23.44 -10.02
CA ARG A 529 21.69 -23.84 -9.68
C ARG A 529 22.63 -22.67 -9.87
N ASP A 530 23.86 -22.81 -9.37
CA ASP A 530 24.94 -21.84 -9.58
C ASP A 530 24.57 -20.40 -9.18
N THR A 531 24.00 -20.22 -8.00
CA THR A 531 23.66 -18.88 -7.50
C THR A 531 24.92 -18.05 -7.28
N GLN A 532 25.00 -16.89 -7.93
CA GLN A 532 26.07 -15.90 -7.72
C GLN A 532 25.44 -14.60 -7.27
N VAL A 533 25.96 -14.06 -6.16
CA VAL A 533 25.45 -12.83 -5.54
C VAL A 533 26.12 -11.62 -6.20
N GLY A 534 25.30 -10.63 -6.56
CA GLY A 534 25.70 -9.35 -7.15
C GLY A 534 25.51 -8.18 -6.17
N PRO A 535 25.41 -6.96 -6.69
CA PRO A 535 25.19 -5.76 -5.88
C PRO A 535 23.76 -5.72 -5.30
N ILE A 536 23.53 -4.76 -4.40
CA ILE A 536 22.17 -4.36 -4.00
C ILE A 536 21.43 -3.84 -5.25
N ASP A 537 20.14 -4.15 -5.36
CA ASP A 537 19.28 -3.81 -6.50
C ASP A 537 19.22 -2.29 -6.76
N LEU A 538 19.13 -1.48 -5.71
CA LEU A 538 19.20 -0.02 -5.81
C LEU A 538 20.57 0.46 -6.34
N ASP A 539 21.67 -0.15 -5.92
CA ASP A 539 23.01 0.19 -6.42
C ASP A 539 23.19 -0.21 -7.88
N ALA A 540 22.57 -1.33 -8.30
CA ALA A 540 22.52 -1.74 -9.70
C ALA A 540 21.75 -0.70 -10.53
N MET A 541 20.56 -0.26 -10.06
CA MET A 541 19.77 0.77 -10.71
C MET A 541 20.51 2.11 -10.78
N GLU A 542 21.14 2.55 -9.70
CA GLU A 542 21.92 3.79 -9.68
C GLU A 542 23.07 3.73 -10.70
N SER A 543 23.81 2.61 -10.73
CA SER A 543 24.91 2.41 -11.67
C SER A 543 24.44 2.42 -13.12
N TYR A 544 23.30 1.78 -13.39
CA TYR A 544 22.68 1.76 -14.72
C TYR A 544 22.26 3.16 -15.16
N LEU A 545 21.51 3.90 -14.31
CA LEU A 545 21.07 5.26 -14.61
C LEU A 545 22.25 6.21 -14.85
N LYS A 546 23.32 6.11 -14.05
CA LYS A 546 24.56 6.88 -14.25
C LYS A 546 25.25 6.55 -15.57
N SER A 547 25.32 5.27 -15.93
CA SER A 547 25.96 4.82 -17.16
C SER A 547 25.23 5.27 -18.42
N ARG A 548 23.89 5.36 -18.34
CA ARG A 548 23.02 5.80 -19.44
C ARG A 548 22.90 7.33 -19.51
N GLY A 549 23.06 8.01 -18.34
CA GLY A 549 22.79 9.44 -18.20
C GLY A 549 21.31 9.77 -18.30
N THR A 550 20.67 9.43 -19.41
CA THR A 550 19.24 9.57 -19.63
C THR A 550 18.66 8.26 -20.15
N VAL A 551 17.54 7.81 -19.58
CA VAL A 551 16.80 6.62 -20.02
C VAL A 551 15.49 7.01 -20.70
N GLU A 552 15.09 6.21 -21.66
CA GLU A 552 13.77 6.30 -22.33
C GLU A 552 12.89 5.17 -21.80
N PRO A 553 11.55 5.33 -21.81
CA PRO A 553 10.65 4.21 -21.54
C PRO A 553 10.95 3.06 -22.50
N PRO A 554 11.23 1.85 -22.00
CA PRO A 554 11.48 0.69 -22.86
C PRO A 554 10.25 0.36 -23.72
N PRO A 555 10.43 -0.23 -24.91
CA PRO A 555 9.32 -0.81 -25.65
C PRO A 555 8.77 -2.03 -24.89
N ALA A 556 7.45 -2.30 -25.04
CA ALA A 556 6.81 -3.44 -24.43
C ALA A 556 7.49 -4.77 -24.83
N ARG A 557 7.67 -5.66 -23.88
CA ARG A 557 8.36 -6.96 -24.00
C ARG A 557 7.41 -8.13 -23.86
N ILE A 558 6.21 -7.86 -23.41
CA ILE A 558 5.15 -8.83 -23.16
C ILE A 558 3.96 -8.49 -24.06
N GLU A 559 3.43 -9.47 -24.73
CA GLU A 559 2.28 -9.30 -25.62
C GLU A 559 1.10 -10.16 -25.15
N LYS A 560 -0.05 -9.55 -24.93
CA LYS A 560 -1.31 -10.24 -24.62
C LYS A 560 -2.05 -10.54 -25.93
N ARG A 561 -2.38 -11.82 -26.22
CA ARG A 561 -3.08 -12.32 -27.42
C ARG A 561 -4.40 -13.02 -27.10
#